data_b662b1f6aabbab1be5f3df06d03648a7
#
_entry.id   b662b1f6aabbab1be5f3df06d03648a7
#
_cell.length_a   1.000
_cell.length_b   1.000
_cell.length_c   1.000
_cell.angle_alpha   90.00
_cell.angle_beta   90.00
_cell.angle_gamma   90.00
#
_symmetry.space_group_name_H-M   'P 1'
#
loop_
_entity.id
_entity.type
_entity.pdbx_description
1 polymer ?
#
loop_
_entity_poly.entity_id
_entity_poly.type
_entity_poly.pdbx_seq_one_letter_code
_entity_poly.pdbx_strand_id
1 'polypeptide(L)'
;NEPMDHAYVPTTGHFLGLASLTVDPSRVGALIESAHTILAGLDPSDEMAYALYHKKLWSVHLNDQNGLKFDEDKSFGVVDLRRAFNQVWVLERNGYGQNGEFIGLDVKALRTQSKETSTKHLRNSRAIFLRLVDLCRTLDVAKVEDLRAARDYEELDLMIVNHLLGS
;
A
#
# COMPACT_ATOMS: atom_id res chain seq x y z
N ASN A 1 -1.77 -13.42 3.20
CA ASN A 1 -2.25 -14.28 4.30
C ASN A 1 -3.77 -14.25 4.33
N GLU A 2 -4.39 -15.38 4.19
CA GLU A 2 -5.80 -15.52 4.51
C GLU A 2 -5.94 -15.66 6.04
N PRO A 3 -7.07 -15.21 6.66
CA PRO A 3 -7.20 -15.23 8.12
C PRO A 3 -7.07 -16.62 8.76
N MET A 4 -7.26 -17.66 7.96
CA MET A 4 -7.14 -19.06 8.39
C MET A 4 -5.78 -19.67 8.10
N ASP A 5 -4.89 -18.96 7.41
CA ASP A 5 -3.58 -19.46 7.04
C ASP A 5 -2.58 -19.30 8.18
N HIS A 6 -1.80 -20.32 8.39
CA HIS A 6 -0.65 -20.29 9.29
C HIS A 6 0.59 -19.79 8.51
N ALA A 7 0.73 -18.47 8.38
CA ALA A 7 1.90 -17.90 7.74
C ALA A 7 3.10 -17.91 8.69
N TYR A 8 4.26 -18.37 8.21
CA TYR A 8 5.52 -18.34 8.98
C TYR A 8 6.05 -16.92 9.16
N VAL A 9 5.72 -16.00 8.25
CA VAL A 9 6.21 -14.63 8.20
C VAL A 9 5.01 -13.69 7.96
N PRO A 10 4.14 -13.50 8.97
CA PRO A 10 2.87 -12.79 8.78
C PRO A 10 3.03 -11.26 8.73
N THR A 11 4.15 -10.71 9.18
CA THR A 11 4.39 -9.26 9.25
C THR A 11 5.78 -8.92 8.75
N THR A 12 6.02 -7.66 8.40
CA THR A 12 7.34 -7.15 8.02
C THR A 12 8.38 -7.39 9.11
N GLY A 13 8.01 -7.23 10.38
CA GLY A 13 8.92 -7.50 11.50
C GLY A 13 9.41 -8.93 11.57
N HIS A 14 8.52 -9.92 11.35
CA HIS A 14 8.90 -11.33 11.27
C HIS A 14 9.83 -11.59 10.08
N PHE A 15 9.53 -10.99 8.92
CA PHE A 15 10.37 -11.07 7.74
C PHE A 15 11.78 -10.54 8.00
N LEU A 16 11.89 -9.35 8.59
CA LEU A 16 13.18 -8.72 8.91
C LEU A 16 14.01 -9.57 9.89
N GLY A 17 13.33 -10.15 10.89
CA GLY A 17 13.96 -11.09 11.82
C GLY A 17 14.52 -12.31 11.12
N LEU A 18 13.73 -12.95 10.24
CA LEU A 18 14.19 -14.11 9.46
C LEU A 18 15.29 -13.73 8.47
N ALA A 19 15.16 -12.59 7.79
CA ALA A 19 16.18 -12.09 6.85
C ALA A 19 17.55 -11.91 7.51
N SER A 20 17.57 -11.46 8.78
CA SER A 20 18.81 -11.26 9.54
C SER A 20 19.57 -12.56 9.84
N LEU A 21 18.88 -13.70 9.79
CA LEU A 21 19.46 -15.02 10.03
C LEU A 21 19.99 -15.69 8.75
N THR A 22 19.83 -15.06 7.58
CA THR A 22 20.34 -15.60 6.32
C THR A 22 21.86 -15.41 6.21
N VAL A 23 22.50 -16.23 5.37
CA VAL A 23 23.96 -16.15 5.16
C VAL A 23 24.41 -14.77 4.67
N ASP A 24 23.58 -14.13 3.85
CA ASP A 24 23.82 -12.78 3.34
C ASP A 24 22.53 -11.96 3.40
N PRO A 25 22.25 -11.27 4.52
CA PRO A 25 21.07 -10.45 4.67
C PRO A 25 20.96 -9.31 3.66
N SER A 26 22.07 -8.88 3.04
CA SER A 26 22.06 -7.81 2.05
C SER A 26 21.33 -8.19 0.76
N ARG A 27 21.22 -9.49 0.48
CA ARG A 27 20.55 -10.04 -0.70
C ARG A 27 19.11 -10.43 -0.48
N VAL A 28 18.53 -10.05 0.65
CA VAL A 28 17.14 -10.37 1.01
C VAL A 28 16.38 -9.07 1.22
N GLY A 29 15.29 -8.90 0.48
CA GLY A 29 14.40 -7.75 0.57
C GLY A 29 12.93 -8.17 0.68
N ALA A 30 12.13 -7.30 1.25
CA ALA A 30 10.69 -7.51 1.42
C ALA A 30 9.94 -7.15 0.14
N LEU A 31 8.97 -7.99 -0.18
CA LEU A 31 7.83 -7.65 -1.02
C LEU A 31 6.63 -7.48 -0.07
N ILE A 32 5.96 -6.34 -0.13
CA ILE A 32 4.75 -6.10 0.65
C ILE A 32 3.57 -6.05 -0.31
N GLU A 33 2.58 -6.89 -0.01
CA GLU A 33 1.32 -6.94 -0.71
C GLU A 33 0.21 -6.38 0.15
N SER A 34 -0.58 -5.46 -0.42
CA SER A 34 -1.60 -4.71 0.32
C SER A 34 -2.67 -5.62 0.91
N ALA A 35 -3.24 -6.53 0.11
CA ALA A 35 -4.30 -7.44 0.57
C ALA A 35 -3.81 -8.35 1.69
N HIS A 36 -2.63 -8.94 1.55
CA HIS A 36 -2.06 -9.80 2.59
C HIS A 36 -1.78 -9.07 3.89
N THR A 37 -1.35 -7.82 3.82
CA THR A 37 -1.16 -6.97 5.00
C THR A 37 -2.49 -6.70 5.71
N ILE A 38 -3.55 -6.36 4.95
CA ILE A 38 -4.90 -6.16 5.49
C ILE A 38 -5.42 -7.46 6.13
N LEU A 39 -5.22 -8.61 5.49
CA LEU A 39 -5.61 -9.92 6.01
C LEU A 39 -4.84 -10.29 7.30
N ALA A 40 -3.63 -9.78 7.48
CA ALA A 40 -2.88 -9.90 8.73
C ALA A 40 -3.36 -8.93 9.84
N GLY A 41 -4.36 -8.07 9.54
CA GLY A 41 -4.90 -7.09 10.49
C GLY A 41 -4.02 -5.85 10.64
N LEU A 42 -3.17 -5.56 9.65
CA LEU A 42 -2.21 -4.46 9.66
C LEU A 42 -2.55 -3.41 8.59
N ASP A 43 -1.93 -2.24 8.67
CA ASP A 43 -2.02 -1.23 7.64
C ASP A 43 -0.84 -1.36 6.65
N PRO A 44 -1.10 -1.47 5.33
CA PRO A 44 -0.05 -1.61 4.34
C PRO A 44 0.94 -0.45 4.31
N SER A 45 0.50 0.79 4.56
CA SER A 45 1.40 1.95 4.55
C SER A 45 2.38 1.92 5.71
N ASP A 46 1.97 1.43 6.88
CA ASP A 46 2.85 1.26 8.05
C ASP A 46 3.90 0.19 7.79
N GLU A 47 3.49 -0.96 7.22
CA GLU A 47 4.40 -2.04 6.87
C GLU A 47 5.42 -1.61 5.78
N MET A 48 4.97 -0.85 4.78
CA MET A 48 5.85 -0.27 3.76
C MET A 48 6.84 0.72 4.38
N ALA A 49 6.37 1.63 5.25
CA ALA A 49 7.22 2.60 5.94
C ALA A 49 8.26 1.90 6.82
N TYR A 50 7.87 0.84 7.52
CA TYR A 50 8.78 0.06 8.36
C TYR A 50 9.86 -0.65 7.51
N ALA A 51 9.47 -1.28 6.41
CA ALA A 51 10.44 -1.90 5.50
C ALA A 51 11.39 -0.87 4.84
N LEU A 52 10.87 0.33 4.47
CA LEU A 52 11.68 1.45 3.95
C LEU A 52 12.70 1.94 4.99
N TYR A 53 12.28 2.12 6.24
CA TYR A 53 13.17 2.51 7.33
C TYR A 53 14.37 1.56 7.46
N HIS A 54 14.14 0.26 7.30
CA HIS A 54 15.18 -0.77 7.32
C HIS A 54 15.89 -0.95 5.97
N LYS A 55 15.58 -0.16 4.94
CA LYS A 55 16.14 -0.27 3.58
C LYS A 55 15.92 -1.66 2.96
N LYS A 56 14.77 -2.23 3.26
CA LYS A 56 14.40 -3.60 2.86
C LYS A 56 13.15 -3.69 2.00
N LEU A 57 12.49 -2.59 1.66
CA LEU A 57 11.38 -2.62 0.73
C LEU A 57 11.90 -2.67 -0.71
N TRP A 58 11.84 -3.84 -1.33
CA TRP A 58 12.34 -4.05 -2.69
C TRP A 58 11.22 -4.12 -3.73
N SER A 59 10.04 -4.54 -3.33
CA SER A 59 8.88 -4.60 -4.19
C SER A 59 7.60 -4.35 -3.40
N VAL A 60 6.57 -3.85 -4.09
CA VAL A 60 5.21 -3.79 -3.58
C VAL A 60 4.24 -4.40 -4.59
N HIS A 61 3.24 -5.10 -4.09
CA HIS A 61 2.08 -5.53 -4.85
C HIS A 61 0.86 -4.77 -4.36
N LEU A 62 0.34 -3.90 -5.22
CA LEU A 62 -0.81 -3.07 -4.91
C LEU A 62 -2.09 -3.76 -5.36
N ASN A 63 -2.98 -3.97 -4.43
CA ASN A 63 -4.34 -4.44 -4.57
C ASN A 63 -5.19 -3.87 -3.44
N ASP A 64 -6.42 -4.34 -3.32
CA ASP A 64 -7.30 -3.95 -2.21
C ASP A 64 -8.06 -5.17 -1.67
N GLN A 65 -8.52 -5.06 -0.43
CA GLN A 65 -9.12 -6.15 0.31
C GLN A 65 -10.31 -5.67 1.13
N ASN A 66 -11.42 -6.40 1.04
CA ASN A 66 -12.63 -6.06 1.77
C ASN A 66 -12.77 -6.93 3.05
N GLY A 67 -12.06 -6.53 4.09
CA GLY A 67 -12.11 -7.18 5.40
C GLY A 67 -11.36 -8.51 5.49
N LEU A 68 -11.51 -9.18 6.62
CA LEU A 68 -10.79 -10.39 6.98
C LEU A 68 -11.53 -11.64 6.48
N LYS A 69 -11.30 -12.01 5.25
CA LYS A 69 -11.84 -13.22 4.61
C LYS A 69 -10.84 -13.80 3.63
N PHE A 70 -11.27 -14.49 2.60
CA PHE A 70 -10.36 -14.97 1.56
C PHE A 70 -9.69 -13.80 0.81
N ASP A 71 -8.55 -14.05 0.25
CA ASP A 71 -7.80 -13.11 -0.56
C ASP A 71 -8.52 -12.75 -1.86
N GLU A 72 -8.96 -11.49 -1.95
CA GLU A 72 -9.81 -11.03 -3.05
C GLU A 72 -9.03 -10.42 -4.21
N ASP A 73 -7.84 -9.88 -3.96
CA ASP A 73 -7.02 -9.14 -4.94
C ASP A 73 -7.84 -8.13 -5.76
N LYS A 74 -8.62 -7.32 -5.06
CA LYS A 74 -9.47 -6.32 -5.72
C LYS A 74 -8.61 -5.24 -6.38
N SER A 75 -9.19 -4.55 -7.34
CA SER A 75 -8.53 -3.38 -7.94
C SER A 75 -8.08 -2.40 -6.87
N PHE A 76 -6.88 -1.86 -7.03
CA PHE A 76 -6.28 -0.93 -6.05
C PHE A 76 -7.16 0.30 -5.81
N GLY A 77 -7.40 0.62 -4.54
CA GLY A 77 -8.13 1.80 -4.09
C GLY A 77 -9.66 1.76 -4.26
N VAL A 78 -10.25 0.58 -4.55
CA VAL A 78 -11.71 0.49 -4.75
C VAL A 78 -12.49 0.16 -3.48
N VAL A 79 -11.83 -0.27 -2.43
CA VAL A 79 -12.45 -0.56 -1.13
C VAL A 79 -12.16 0.55 -0.15
N ASP A 80 -10.88 0.93 0.00
CA ASP A 80 -10.43 1.96 0.92
C ASP A 80 -9.48 2.94 0.22
N LEU A 81 -10.06 4.01 -0.32
CA LEU A 81 -9.29 5.03 -1.05
C LEU A 81 -8.30 5.77 -0.15
N ARG A 82 -8.65 5.99 1.13
CA ARG A 82 -7.75 6.65 2.08
C ARG A 82 -6.53 5.78 2.37
N ARG A 83 -6.72 4.48 2.60
CA ARG A 83 -5.62 3.53 2.77
C ARG A 83 -4.74 3.43 1.53
N ALA A 84 -5.35 3.42 0.34
CA ALA A 84 -4.61 3.45 -0.92
C ALA A 84 -3.78 4.74 -1.06
N PHE A 85 -4.34 5.89 -0.71
CA PHE A 85 -3.62 7.17 -0.68
C PHE A 85 -2.42 7.11 0.29
N ASN A 86 -2.60 6.61 1.50
CA ASN A 86 -1.52 6.51 2.48
C ASN A 86 -0.34 5.66 1.96
N GLN A 87 -0.61 4.56 1.26
CA GLN A 87 0.42 3.74 0.62
C GLN A 87 1.21 4.53 -0.43
N VAL A 88 0.49 5.19 -1.34
CA VAL A 88 1.13 6.02 -2.38
C VAL A 88 1.91 7.18 -1.75
N TRP A 89 1.37 7.80 -0.71
CA TRP A 89 2.05 8.85 0.04
C TRP A 89 3.38 8.39 0.62
N VAL A 90 3.43 7.24 1.27
CA VAL A 90 4.68 6.67 1.81
C VAL A 90 5.69 6.42 0.69
N LEU A 91 5.28 5.85 -0.44
CA LEU A 91 6.15 5.57 -1.57
C LEU A 91 6.70 6.87 -2.21
N GLU A 92 5.83 7.84 -2.52
CA GLU A 92 6.23 9.14 -3.13
C GLU A 92 7.15 9.95 -2.21
N ARG A 93 6.84 10.02 -0.91
CA ARG A 93 7.65 10.78 0.06
C ARG A 93 9.04 10.20 0.29
N ASN A 94 9.22 8.92 0.04
CA ASN A 94 10.51 8.25 0.17
C ASN A 94 11.23 8.01 -1.17
N GLY A 95 10.73 8.56 -2.27
CA GLY A 95 11.36 8.42 -3.59
C GLY A 95 11.40 6.99 -4.09
N TYR A 96 10.46 6.15 -3.67
CA TYR A 96 10.40 4.75 -4.08
C TYR A 96 10.19 4.63 -5.59
N GLY A 97 10.94 3.73 -6.24
CA GLY A 97 10.96 3.55 -7.69
C GLY A 97 12.09 4.30 -8.40
N GLN A 98 12.81 5.22 -7.71
CA GLN A 98 13.91 5.98 -8.33
C GLN A 98 15.19 5.15 -8.53
N ASN A 99 15.35 4.06 -7.79
CA ASN A 99 16.50 3.17 -7.87
C ASN A 99 16.18 1.85 -8.60
N GLY A 100 15.05 1.78 -9.31
CA GLY A 100 14.63 0.59 -10.04
C GLY A 100 13.77 -0.39 -9.23
N GLU A 101 13.25 0.04 -8.09
CA GLU A 101 12.25 -0.73 -7.35
C GLU A 101 10.97 -0.90 -8.17
N PHE A 102 10.30 -2.04 -7.99
CA PHE A 102 9.09 -2.36 -8.74
C PHE A 102 7.81 -2.06 -7.94
N ILE A 103 6.80 -1.56 -8.67
CA ILE A 103 5.42 -1.48 -8.20
C ILE A 103 4.59 -2.41 -9.08
N GLY A 104 4.18 -3.53 -8.53
CA GLY A 104 3.30 -4.51 -9.17
C GLY A 104 1.83 -4.25 -8.86
N LEU A 105 0.97 -4.67 -9.76
CA LEU A 105 -0.48 -4.74 -9.54
C LEU A 105 -0.86 -6.20 -9.47
N ASP A 106 -1.04 -6.71 -8.26
CA ASP A 106 -1.50 -8.09 -8.02
C ASP A 106 -3.03 -8.08 -7.84
N VAL A 107 -3.71 -7.95 -8.97
CA VAL A 107 -5.17 -7.81 -9.00
C VAL A 107 -5.79 -8.81 -9.94
N LYS A 108 -6.97 -9.34 -9.58
CA LYS A 108 -7.67 -10.33 -10.39
C LYS A 108 -9.09 -9.89 -10.76
N ALA A 109 -9.55 -10.37 -11.92
CA ALA A 109 -10.92 -10.19 -12.35
C ALA A 109 -11.87 -11.04 -11.49
N LEU A 110 -13.06 -10.52 -11.20
CA LEU A 110 -14.10 -11.33 -10.58
C LEU A 110 -14.48 -12.52 -11.48
N ARG A 111 -14.78 -13.67 -10.87
CA ARG A 111 -15.10 -14.91 -11.58
C ARG A 111 -16.26 -14.78 -12.57
N THR A 112 -17.20 -13.88 -12.30
CA THR A 112 -18.38 -13.63 -13.10
C THR A 112 -18.22 -12.45 -14.06
N GLN A 113 -17.04 -11.86 -14.15
CA GLN A 113 -16.78 -10.74 -15.04
C GLN A 113 -16.78 -11.17 -16.49
N SER A 114 -17.36 -10.36 -17.38
CA SER A 114 -17.39 -10.66 -18.81
C SER A 114 -15.99 -10.66 -19.42
N LYS A 115 -15.78 -11.45 -20.47
CA LYS A 115 -14.49 -11.56 -21.15
C LYS A 115 -14.04 -10.23 -21.76
N GLU A 116 -14.99 -9.43 -22.26
CA GLU A 116 -14.73 -8.13 -22.89
C GLU A 116 -14.17 -7.10 -21.89
N THR A 117 -14.38 -7.34 -20.59
CA THR A 117 -13.95 -6.45 -19.52
C THR A 117 -12.85 -7.06 -18.65
N SER A 118 -12.35 -8.25 -19.01
CA SER A 118 -11.48 -9.07 -18.17
C SER A 118 -10.15 -8.41 -17.74
N THR A 119 -9.68 -7.39 -18.47
CA THR A 119 -8.44 -6.66 -18.15
C THR A 119 -8.68 -5.28 -17.52
N LYS A 120 -9.94 -4.89 -17.29
CA LYS A 120 -10.25 -3.55 -16.75
C LYS A 120 -9.71 -3.34 -15.34
N HIS A 121 -9.63 -4.39 -14.52
CA HIS A 121 -9.08 -4.31 -13.18
C HIS A 121 -7.63 -3.77 -13.19
N LEU A 122 -6.78 -4.21 -14.13
CA LEU A 122 -5.41 -3.71 -14.27
C LEU A 122 -5.37 -2.24 -14.67
N ARG A 123 -6.15 -1.86 -15.70
CA ARG A 123 -6.20 -0.46 -16.16
C ARG A 123 -6.75 0.47 -15.09
N ASN A 124 -7.79 0.05 -14.39
CA ASN A 124 -8.42 0.85 -13.34
C ASN A 124 -7.47 1.02 -12.15
N SER A 125 -6.82 -0.05 -11.70
CA SER A 125 -5.83 0.02 -10.64
C SER A 125 -4.69 0.99 -10.97
N ARG A 126 -4.16 0.89 -12.21
CA ARG A 126 -3.14 1.83 -12.68
C ARG A 126 -3.65 3.27 -12.74
N ALA A 127 -4.87 3.49 -13.21
CA ALA A 127 -5.45 4.83 -13.29
C ALA A 127 -5.63 5.45 -11.89
N ILE A 128 -6.14 4.68 -10.92
CA ILE A 128 -6.27 5.11 -9.53
C ILE A 128 -4.89 5.40 -8.94
N PHE A 129 -3.92 4.51 -9.11
CA PHE A 129 -2.56 4.72 -8.62
C PHE A 129 -1.97 6.04 -9.14
N LEU A 130 -2.01 6.29 -10.44
CA LEU A 130 -1.48 7.53 -11.02
C LEU A 130 -2.24 8.77 -10.53
N ARG A 131 -3.55 8.68 -10.36
CA ARG A 131 -4.33 9.79 -9.79
C ARG A 131 -3.92 10.07 -8.34
N LEU A 132 -3.68 9.04 -7.54
CA LEU A 132 -3.20 9.20 -6.17
C LEU A 132 -1.78 9.78 -6.12
N VAL A 133 -0.90 9.42 -7.06
CA VAL A 133 0.43 10.06 -7.21
C VAL A 133 0.27 11.57 -7.42
N ASP A 134 -0.62 11.99 -8.34
CA ASP A 134 -0.87 13.42 -8.58
C ASP A 134 -1.42 14.11 -7.32
N LEU A 135 -2.33 13.46 -6.59
CA LEU A 135 -2.84 13.99 -5.32
C LEU A 135 -1.75 14.09 -4.25
N CYS A 136 -0.86 13.12 -4.14
CA CYS A 136 0.29 13.19 -3.23
C CYS A 136 1.19 14.39 -3.54
N ARG A 137 1.41 14.68 -4.81
CA ARG A 137 2.27 15.79 -5.26
C ARG A 137 1.65 17.17 -5.07
N THR A 138 0.33 17.25 -5.02
CA THR A 138 -0.42 18.50 -4.87
C THR A 138 -0.87 18.77 -3.43
N LEU A 139 -0.68 17.84 -2.50
CA LEU A 139 -1.02 18.03 -1.09
C LEU A 139 -0.13 19.11 -0.45
N ASP A 140 -0.73 20.00 0.32
CA ASP A 140 0.00 21.01 1.10
C ASP A 140 0.74 20.34 2.28
N VAL A 141 1.98 20.00 2.04
CA VAL A 141 2.83 19.33 3.04
C VAL A 141 3.13 20.21 4.23
N ALA A 142 3.27 21.55 4.02
CA ALA A 142 3.53 22.47 5.12
C ALA A 142 2.34 22.48 6.08
N LYS A 143 1.12 22.57 5.55
CA LYS A 143 -0.10 22.49 6.35
C LYS A 143 -0.24 21.14 7.09
N VAL A 144 0.13 20.03 6.45
CA VAL A 144 0.16 18.71 7.12
C VAL A 144 1.08 18.75 8.33
N GLU A 145 2.30 19.25 8.19
CA GLU A 145 3.26 19.31 9.28
C GLU A 145 2.83 20.29 10.39
N ASP A 146 2.21 21.40 10.04
CA ASP A 146 1.65 22.36 11.01
C ASP A 146 0.55 21.70 11.86
N LEU A 147 -0.39 21.00 11.23
CA LEU A 147 -1.47 20.31 11.93
C LEU A 147 -0.94 19.16 12.81
N ARG A 148 0.07 18.43 12.35
CA ARG A 148 0.74 17.41 13.15
C ARG A 148 1.45 18.00 14.37
N ALA A 149 2.15 19.12 14.20
CA ALA A 149 2.82 19.82 15.30
C ALA A 149 1.82 20.37 16.32
N ALA A 150 0.69 20.88 15.86
CA ALA A 150 -0.43 21.33 16.69
C ALA A 150 -1.21 20.19 17.34
N ARG A 151 -1.00 18.93 16.91
CA ARG A 151 -1.77 17.73 17.29
C ARG A 151 -3.27 17.87 16.96
N ASP A 152 -3.59 18.62 15.92
CA ASP A 152 -4.95 18.77 15.40
C ASP A 152 -5.22 17.71 14.34
N TYR A 153 -5.42 16.49 14.81
CA TYR A 153 -5.58 15.32 13.94
C TYR A 153 -6.94 15.29 13.25
N GLU A 154 -7.98 15.86 13.86
CA GLU A 154 -9.30 15.95 13.26
C GLU A 154 -9.29 16.86 12.02
N GLU A 155 -8.65 18.03 12.11
CA GLU A 155 -8.50 18.93 10.97
C GLU A 155 -7.57 18.33 9.90
N LEU A 156 -6.53 17.60 10.31
CA LEU A 156 -5.65 16.88 9.38
C LEU A 156 -6.43 15.82 8.59
N ASP A 157 -7.25 15.03 9.25
CA ASP A 157 -8.06 14.01 8.59
C ASP A 157 -9.09 14.63 7.65
N LEU A 158 -9.77 15.71 8.08
CA LEU A 158 -10.71 16.45 7.23
C LEU A 158 -10.00 17.04 6.00
N MET A 159 -8.84 17.64 6.18
CA MET A 159 -8.02 18.18 5.10
C MET A 159 -7.69 17.12 4.05
N ILE A 160 -7.23 15.93 4.47
CA ILE A 160 -6.90 14.86 3.54
C ILE A 160 -8.15 14.31 2.85
N VAL A 161 -9.26 14.15 3.56
CA VAL A 161 -10.53 13.72 2.96
C VAL A 161 -10.99 14.72 1.90
N ASN A 162 -10.99 16.02 2.19
CA ASN A 162 -11.34 17.07 1.24
C ASN A 162 -10.44 17.03 0.00
N HIS A 163 -9.13 16.88 0.21
CA HIS A 163 -8.17 16.77 -0.88
C HIS A 163 -8.45 15.55 -1.79
N LEU A 164 -8.82 14.42 -1.22
CA LEU A 164 -9.21 13.22 -1.97
C LEU A 164 -10.53 13.40 -2.74
N LEU A 165 -11.45 14.20 -2.21
CA LEU A 165 -12.73 14.53 -2.84
C LEU A 165 -12.59 15.63 -3.92
N GLY A 166 -11.46 16.31 -4.00
CA GLY A 166 -11.20 17.37 -4.97
C GLY A 166 -11.81 18.72 -4.59
N SER A 167 -11.99 18.96 -3.30
CA SER A 167 -12.53 20.22 -2.73
C SER A 167 -11.46 21.02 -1.99
#